data_1e3da5f3ce2f867dae924c262b22f664
#
_entry.id   1e3da5f3ce2f867dae924c262b22f664
#
_cell.length_a   1.000
_cell.length_b   1.000
_cell.length_c   1.000
_cell.angle_alpha   90.00
_cell.angle_beta   90.00
_cell.angle_gamma   90.00
#
_symmetry.space_group_name_H-M   'P 1'
#
loop_
_entity.id
_entity.type
_entity.pdbx_description
1 polymer ?
#
loop_
_entity_poly.entity_id
_entity_poly.type
_entity_poly.pdbx_seq_one_letter_code
_entity_poly.pdbx_strand_id
1 'polypeptide(L)'
;LDNVIDFVSPMEAAAKIAKEEYAQKHGVDKADVGVFFITPCAAKMTAVKSPVGQEKSHVDGVIAIKDVYAQMRAAMKQGFSPLEIDRASVVGIKWAIPGGEVEAVGIKSSLCVDGIDNVINVLEAIEDARFRNLTYFEGLACVNGCLGGPLTVENSFVAKNRLRSVMNRTLQKTVQRREIFEDAVQTLRMTRPIEPSDALQLSGTMKERIEREDRIERLTMSLPGLDCGSCGSPSCRALAEDIVSGHANELNCVFRLNERINLLAAEMLTLGTSTRY
;
A
#
# COMPACT_ATOMS: atom_id res chain seq x y z
N LEU A 1 15.06 -1.64 11.55
CA LEU A 1 14.01 -0.64 11.92
C LEU A 1 14.60 0.69 12.37
N ASP A 2 15.86 0.72 12.84
CA ASP A 2 16.53 1.91 13.39
C ASP A 2 16.68 3.08 12.39
N ASN A 3 16.57 2.78 11.10
CA ASN A 3 16.64 3.77 10.02
C ASN A 3 15.26 4.29 9.58
N VAL A 4 14.17 3.86 10.23
CA VAL A 4 12.83 4.38 9.95
C VAL A 4 12.69 5.75 10.61
N ILE A 5 12.17 6.72 9.85
CA ILE A 5 11.95 8.08 10.36
C ILE A 5 10.93 8.04 11.51
N ASP A 6 11.31 8.64 12.64
CA ASP A 6 10.50 8.70 13.86
C ASP A 6 9.40 9.78 13.79
N PHE A 7 8.55 9.68 12.77
CA PHE A 7 7.38 10.54 12.60
C PHE A 7 6.16 9.72 12.18
N VAL A 8 4.99 10.13 12.66
CA VAL A 8 3.72 9.56 12.20
C VAL A 8 3.54 9.79 10.69
N SER A 9 2.75 8.94 10.04
CA SER A 9 2.52 9.09 8.60
C SER A 9 1.94 10.46 8.24
N PRO A 10 2.14 10.98 7.03
CA PRO A 10 1.56 12.24 6.58
C PRO A 10 0.04 12.34 6.75
N MET A 11 -0.66 11.21 6.62
CA MET A 11 -2.10 11.12 6.89
C MET A 11 -2.42 11.45 8.36
N GLU A 12 -1.70 10.86 9.28
CA GLU A 12 -1.89 11.07 10.73
C GLU A 12 -1.53 12.50 11.13
N ALA A 13 -0.42 13.02 10.60
CA ALA A 13 0.02 14.39 10.83
C ALA A 13 -1.05 15.41 10.35
N ALA A 14 -1.53 15.24 9.12
CA ALA A 14 -2.56 16.12 8.56
C ALA A 14 -3.89 16.03 9.34
N ALA A 15 -4.30 14.81 9.75
CA ALA A 15 -5.50 14.61 10.53
C ALA A 15 -5.43 15.30 11.90
N LYS A 16 -4.29 15.14 12.59
CA LYS A 16 -4.05 15.80 13.88
C LYS A 16 -4.15 17.32 13.78
N ILE A 17 -3.41 17.89 12.82
CA ILE A 17 -3.37 19.34 12.59
C ILE A 17 -4.77 19.85 12.23
N ALA A 18 -5.49 19.19 11.33
CA ALA A 18 -6.83 19.58 10.90
C ALA A 18 -7.83 19.55 12.07
N LYS A 19 -7.76 18.50 12.92
CA LYS A 19 -8.60 18.35 14.11
C LYS A 19 -8.36 19.49 15.11
N GLU A 20 -7.10 19.81 15.36
CA GLU A 20 -6.71 20.89 16.28
C GLU A 20 -7.14 22.27 15.78
N GLU A 21 -6.90 22.55 14.51
CA GLU A 21 -7.30 23.84 13.90
C GLU A 21 -8.81 24.03 13.87
N TYR A 22 -9.55 22.97 13.53
CA TYR A 22 -11.00 23.05 13.51
C TYR A 22 -11.57 23.29 14.91
N ALA A 23 -11.09 22.54 15.90
CA ALA A 23 -11.50 22.70 17.29
C ALA A 23 -11.24 24.12 17.82
N GLN A 24 -10.03 24.62 17.58
CA GLN A 24 -9.66 25.99 17.98
C GLN A 24 -10.51 27.05 17.28
N LYS A 25 -10.71 26.92 15.97
CA LYS A 25 -11.48 27.89 15.17
C LYS A 25 -12.94 27.97 15.58
N HIS A 26 -13.53 26.86 15.98
CA HIS A 26 -14.96 26.75 16.28
C HIS A 26 -15.27 26.71 17.78
N GLY A 27 -14.25 26.72 18.66
CA GLY A 27 -14.43 26.68 20.10
C GLY A 27 -15.05 25.37 20.61
N VAL A 28 -14.79 24.23 19.93
CA VAL A 28 -15.30 22.89 20.31
C VAL A 28 -14.17 22.03 20.84
N ASP A 29 -14.51 20.98 21.61
CA ASP A 29 -13.50 20.02 22.07
C ASP A 29 -12.97 19.21 20.87
N LYS A 30 -11.66 18.89 20.89
CA LYS A 30 -11.04 18.01 19.91
C LYS A 30 -11.69 16.63 19.82
N ALA A 31 -12.23 16.15 20.94
CA ALA A 31 -12.92 14.87 21.01
C ALA A 31 -14.23 14.85 20.20
N ASP A 32 -14.85 16.02 20.01
CA ASP A 32 -16.07 16.17 19.24
C ASP A 32 -15.83 16.38 17.74
N VAL A 33 -14.57 16.44 17.31
CA VAL A 33 -14.18 16.63 15.89
C VAL A 33 -13.83 15.29 15.25
N GLY A 34 -14.64 14.86 14.28
CA GLY A 34 -14.35 13.68 13.46
C GLY A 34 -13.54 14.04 12.21
N VAL A 35 -12.44 13.30 11.95
CA VAL A 35 -11.62 13.43 10.74
C VAL A 35 -11.76 12.19 9.88
N PHE A 36 -12.19 12.37 8.63
CA PHE A 36 -12.33 11.30 7.65
C PHE A 36 -11.32 11.47 6.52
N PHE A 37 -10.59 10.40 6.23
CA PHE A 37 -9.55 10.40 5.21
C PHE A 37 -10.05 9.72 3.93
N ILE A 38 -10.07 10.47 2.82
CA ILE A 38 -10.41 9.93 1.49
C ILE A 38 -9.13 9.38 0.86
N THR A 39 -9.08 8.08 0.56
CA THR A 39 -7.84 7.39 0.20
C THR A 39 -7.94 6.51 -1.05
N PRO A 40 -6.86 6.42 -1.86
CA PRO A 40 -6.68 5.38 -2.87
C PRO A 40 -6.15 4.06 -2.30
N CYS A 41 -5.83 3.97 -1.00
CA CYS A 41 -4.96 2.97 -0.41
C CYS A 41 -5.69 2.09 0.61
N ALA A 42 -5.77 0.78 0.34
CA ALA A 42 -6.34 -0.19 1.28
C ALA A 42 -5.52 -0.32 2.58
N ALA A 43 -4.18 -0.24 2.49
CA ALA A 43 -3.30 -0.31 3.66
C ALA A 43 -3.56 0.83 4.66
N LYS A 44 -3.96 2.02 4.19
CA LYS A 44 -4.35 3.12 5.08
C LYS A 44 -5.65 2.85 5.83
N MET A 45 -6.57 2.08 5.26
CA MET A 45 -7.77 1.63 5.98
C MET A 45 -7.39 0.70 7.15
N THR A 46 -6.40 -0.15 6.96
CA THR A 46 -5.86 -1.01 8.01
C THR A 46 -5.09 -0.19 9.04
N ALA A 47 -4.23 0.74 8.59
CA ALA A 47 -3.41 1.58 9.46
C ALA A 47 -4.25 2.44 10.44
N VAL A 48 -5.44 2.89 10.04
CA VAL A 48 -6.35 3.62 10.95
C VAL A 48 -6.91 2.73 12.05
N LYS A 49 -7.14 1.44 11.76
CA LYS A 49 -7.65 0.46 12.74
C LYS A 49 -6.56 -0.09 13.65
N SER A 50 -5.34 -0.20 13.11
CA SER A 50 -4.16 -0.72 13.80
C SER A 50 -2.96 0.19 13.47
N PRO A 51 -2.87 1.37 14.10
CA PRO A 51 -1.87 2.37 13.76
C PRO A 51 -0.47 1.91 14.19
N VAL A 52 0.51 2.20 13.32
CA VAL A 52 1.93 1.93 13.59
C VAL A 52 2.57 3.15 14.24
N GLY A 53 3.38 2.92 15.27
CA GLY A 53 4.13 3.97 15.97
C GLY A 53 3.28 4.86 16.91
N GLN A 54 1.99 4.57 17.07
CA GLN A 54 1.09 5.31 17.96
C GLN A 54 -0.01 4.41 18.52
N GLU A 55 -0.65 4.85 19.61
CA GLU A 55 -1.66 4.08 20.31
C GLU A 55 -3.02 4.11 19.61
N LYS A 56 -3.38 5.27 19.09
CA LYS A 56 -4.65 5.52 18.42
C LYS A 56 -4.43 6.43 17.22
N SER A 57 -5.13 6.14 16.12
CA SER A 57 -5.14 7.01 14.95
C SER A 57 -5.83 8.36 15.24
N HIS A 58 -5.33 9.42 14.62
CA HIS A 58 -6.00 10.71 14.59
C HIS A 58 -7.12 10.76 13.54
N VAL A 59 -7.20 9.76 12.68
CA VAL A 59 -8.26 9.58 11.68
C VAL A 59 -9.38 8.73 12.28
N ASP A 60 -10.60 9.23 12.26
CA ASP A 60 -11.77 8.55 12.81
C ASP A 60 -12.44 7.60 11.82
N GLY A 61 -12.22 7.81 10.51
CA GLY A 61 -12.73 6.95 9.47
C GLY A 61 -12.05 7.13 8.12
N VAL A 62 -12.17 6.11 7.26
CA VAL A 62 -11.53 6.10 5.94
C VAL A 62 -12.57 5.80 4.87
N ILE A 63 -12.55 6.57 3.79
CA ILE A 63 -13.48 6.45 2.67
C ILE A 63 -12.65 6.22 1.40
N ALA A 64 -13.02 5.21 0.59
CA ALA A 64 -12.33 4.97 -0.67
C ALA A 64 -12.66 6.05 -1.71
N ILE A 65 -11.65 6.46 -2.49
CA ILE A 65 -11.86 7.42 -3.61
C ILE A 65 -12.97 6.94 -4.54
N LYS A 66 -13.01 5.64 -4.87
CA LYS A 66 -14.02 5.06 -5.75
C LYS A 66 -15.46 5.27 -5.25
N ASP A 67 -15.66 5.27 -3.93
CA ASP A 67 -16.99 5.43 -3.33
C ASP A 67 -17.46 6.89 -3.36
N VAL A 68 -16.53 7.84 -3.14
CA VAL A 68 -16.79 9.28 -3.24
C VAL A 68 -16.97 9.72 -4.69
N TYR A 69 -16.27 9.09 -5.63
CA TYR A 69 -16.24 9.51 -7.02
C TYR A 69 -17.64 9.45 -7.70
N ALA A 70 -18.42 8.43 -7.41
CA ALA A 70 -19.76 8.30 -7.96
C ALA A 70 -20.70 9.45 -7.48
N GLN A 71 -20.63 9.77 -6.18
CA GLN A 71 -21.41 10.85 -5.58
C GLN A 71 -20.96 12.21 -6.09
N MET A 72 -19.65 12.44 -6.19
CA MET A 72 -19.06 13.66 -6.75
C MET A 72 -19.52 13.89 -8.20
N ARG A 73 -19.48 12.84 -9.04
CA ARG A 73 -19.99 12.95 -10.43
C ARG A 73 -21.47 13.29 -10.51
N ALA A 74 -22.29 12.73 -9.62
CA ALA A 74 -23.71 13.04 -9.58
C ALA A 74 -23.95 14.51 -9.18
N ALA A 75 -23.24 15.01 -8.17
CA ALA A 75 -23.32 16.40 -7.74
C ALA A 75 -22.85 17.39 -8.85
N MET A 76 -21.78 17.08 -9.55
CA MET A 76 -21.27 17.92 -10.66
C MET A 76 -22.30 18.08 -11.79
N LYS A 77 -23.11 17.04 -12.07
CA LYS A 77 -24.18 17.12 -13.09
C LYS A 77 -25.33 18.06 -12.69
N GLN A 78 -25.49 18.32 -11.40
CA GLN A 78 -26.52 19.23 -10.86
C GLN A 78 -26.14 20.71 -10.89
N GLY A 79 -25.00 21.06 -11.48
CA GLY A 79 -24.55 22.45 -11.62
C GLY A 79 -23.95 23.05 -10.35
N PHE A 80 -23.19 22.27 -9.61
CA PHE A 80 -22.49 22.72 -8.41
C PHE A 80 -21.40 23.75 -8.75
N SER A 81 -21.37 24.88 -8.04
CA SER A 81 -20.25 25.82 -8.11
C SER A 81 -19.10 25.32 -7.22
N PRO A 82 -17.90 25.12 -7.76
CA PRO A 82 -16.76 24.67 -6.96
C PRO A 82 -16.42 25.72 -5.90
N LEU A 83 -16.28 25.27 -4.65
CA LEU A 83 -15.67 26.09 -3.62
C LEU A 83 -14.16 26.24 -3.94
N GLU A 84 -13.67 27.47 -3.96
CA GLU A 84 -12.22 27.70 -4.04
C GLU A 84 -11.57 27.30 -2.71
N ILE A 85 -11.07 26.07 -2.65
CA ILE A 85 -10.30 25.58 -1.52
C ILE A 85 -8.83 25.45 -1.96
N ASP A 86 -8.10 26.55 -1.91
CA ASP A 86 -6.68 26.60 -2.24
C ASP A 86 -5.82 26.24 -1.01
N ARG A 87 -5.79 24.96 -0.64
CA ARG A 87 -4.94 24.47 0.46
C ARG A 87 -3.81 23.54 0.04
N ALA A 88 -3.81 23.07 -1.20
CA ALA A 88 -2.79 22.14 -1.69
C ALA A 88 -1.66 22.89 -2.41
N SER A 89 -0.43 22.71 -1.92
CA SER A 89 0.77 23.14 -2.65
C SER A 89 1.11 22.14 -3.75
N VAL A 90 1.88 22.56 -4.76
CA VAL A 90 2.41 21.67 -5.80
C VAL A 90 3.25 20.56 -5.19
N VAL A 91 4.03 20.87 -4.17
CA VAL A 91 4.84 19.89 -3.40
C VAL A 91 3.93 18.82 -2.78
N GLY A 92 2.84 19.23 -2.11
CA GLY A 92 1.89 18.28 -1.54
C GLY A 92 1.16 17.43 -2.59
N ILE A 93 0.81 18.01 -3.74
CA ILE A 93 0.19 17.26 -4.84
C ILE A 93 1.17 16.21 -5.40
N LYS A 94 2.47 16.52 -5.48
CA LYS A 94 3.50 15.59 -5.96
C LYS A 94 3.67 14.35 -5.08
N TRP A 95 3.32 14.39 -3.80
CA TRP A 95 3.42 13.22 -2.92
C TRP A 95 2.54 12.04 -3.37
N ALA A 96 1.60 12.28 -4.27
CA ALA A 96 0.81 11.20 -4.87
C ALA A 96 1.57 10.35 -5.90
N ILE A 97 2.75 10.80 -6.35
CA ILE A 97 3.58 10.13 -7.36
C ILE A 97 4.97 9.81 -6.81
N PRO A 98 5.64 8.77 -7.35
CA PRO A 98 7.00 8.42 -6.95
C PRO A 98 7.98 9.59 -7.10
N GLY A 99 8.82 9.79 -6.10
CA GLY A 99 9.80 10.86 -6.02
C GLY A 99 9.28 12.20 -5.49
N GLY A 100 7.97 12.30 -5.21
CA GLY A 100 7.39 13.54 -4.71
C GLY A 100 7.81 13.87 -3.28
N GLU A 101 8.01 12.87 -2.45
CA GLU A 101 8.50 13.02 -1.08
C GLU A 101 9.99 13.35 -1.08
N VAL A 102 10.79 12.60 -1.86
CA VAL A 102 12.22 12.91 -2.09
C VAL A 102 12.43 14.37 -2.51
N GLU A 103 11.65 14.86 -3.47
CA GLU A 103 11.73 16.24 -3.92
C GLU A 103 11.36 17.24 -2.81
N ALA A 104 10.35 16.91 -2.01
CA ALA A 104 9.90 17.76 -0.91
C ALA A 104 10.95 17.87 0.20
N VAL A 105 11.64 16.79 0.54
CA VAL A 105 12.70 16.73 1.54
C VAL A 105 13.98 17.40 1.03
N GLY A 106 14.27 17.31 -0.26
CA GLY A 106 15.40 17.99 -0.90
C GLY A 106 16.78 17.38 -0.59
N ILE A 107 16.84 16.12 -0.15
CA ILE A 107 18.09 15.40 0.11
C ILE A 107 18.67 14.91 -1.19
N LYS A 108 19.94 15.28 -1.48
CA LYS A 108 20.60 14.96 -2.77
C LYS A 108 20.88 13.47 -2.95
N SER A 109 21.26 12.77 -1.88
CA SER A 109 21.55 11.33 -1.93
C SER A 109 20.32 10.52 -1.52
N SER A 110 19.35 10.46 -2.42
CA SER A 110 18.05 9.83 -2.19
C SER A 110 17.69 8.87 -3.32
N LEU A 111 16.87 7.88 -3.00
CA LEU A 111 16.33 6.90 -3.94
C LEU A 111 14.83 6.78 -3.74
N CYS A 112 14.07 6.79 -4.82
CA CYS A 112 12.65 6.48 -4.83
C CYS A 112 12.40 5.21 -5.62
N VAL A 113 11.63 4.29 -5.03
CA VAL A 113 11.26 3.00 -5.64
C VAL A 113 9.78 2.76 -5.47
N ASP A 114 9.12 2.28 -6.52
CA ASP A 114 7.71 1.92 -6.49
C ASP A 114 7.47 0.45 -6.93
N GLY A 115 6.37 -0.12 -6.43
CA GLY A 115 6.07 -1.54 -6.54
C GLY A 115 6.69 -2.33 -5.39
N ILE A 116 5.83 -3.10 -4.68
CA ILE A 116 6.20 -3.76 -3.42
C ILE A 116 7.42 -4.68 -3.57
N ASP A 117 7.49 -5.47 -4.65
CA ASP A 117 8.60 -6.39 -4.88
C ASP A 117 9.92 -5.63 -5.10
N ASN A 118 9.88 -4.52 -5.84
CA ASN A 118 11.06 -3.68 -6.04
C ASN A 118 11.51 -3.03 -4.72
N VAL A 119 10.55 -2.58 -3.90
CA VAL A 119 10.83 -1.98 -2.59
C VAL A 119 11.50 -2.99 -1.67
N ILE A 120 11.00 -4.23 -1.60
CA ILE A 120 11.58 -5.30 -0.79
C ILE A 120 13.01 -5.58 -1.25
N ASN A 121 13.23 -5.83 -2.55
CA ASN A 121 14.56 -6.11 -3.11
C ASN A 121 15.57 -4.98 -2.81
N VAL A 122 15.13 -3.73 -2.83
CA VAL A 122 16.02 -2.58 -2.53
C VAL A 122 16.28 -2.48 -1.03
N LEU A 123 15.30 -2.74 -0.16
CA LEU A 123 15.51 -2.77 1.29
C LEU A 123 16.51 -3.85 1.69
N GLU A 124 16.43 -5.06 1.11
CA GLU A 124 17.41 -6.13 1.29
C GLU A 124 18.81 -5.69 0.83
N ALA A 125 18.90 -5.02 -0.33
CA ALA A 125 20.17 -4.50 -0.82
C ALA A 125 20.74 -3.37 0.08
N ILE A 126 19.90 -2.61 0.79
CA ILE A 126 20.31 -1.63 1.80
C ILE A 126 20.85 -2.35 3.03
N GLU A 127 20.18 -3.40 3.50
CA GLU A 127 20.65 -4.25 4.62
C GLU A 127 22.00 -4.91 4.30
N ASP A 128 22.20 -5.37 3.08
CA ASP A 128 23.46 -5.90 2.56
C ASP A 128 24.57 -4.84 2.37
N ALA A 129 24.33 -3.58 2.74
CA ALA A 129 25.23 -2.45 2.58
C ALA A 129 25.70 -2.21 1.13
N ARG A 130 24.88 -2.55 0.13
CA ARG A 130 25.20 -2.33 -1.29
C ARG A 130 25.12 -0.86 -1.69
N PHE A 131 24.42 -0.03 -0.91
CA PHE A 131 24.30 1.41 -1.12
C PHE A 131 25.23 2.18 -0.16
N ARG A 132 26.37 2.66 -0.65
CA ARG A 132 27.38 3.31 0.19
C ARG A 132 27.05 4.75 0.62
N ASN A 133 26.22 5.45 -0.14
CA ASN A 133 25.97 6.89 0.05
C ASN A 133 24.47 7.23 0.08
N LEU A 134 23.58 6.26 0.26
CA LEU A 134 22.14 6.50 0.33
C LEU A 134 21.80 7.11 1.70
N THR A 135 21.22 8.32 1.67
CA THR A 135 20.83 9.04 2.90
C THR A 135 19.31 9.01 3.12
N TYR A 136 18.53 8.89 2.05
CA TYR A 136 17.08 8.88 2.13
C TYR A 136 16.48 7.90 1.12
N PHE A 137 15.53 7.10 1.58
CA PHE A 137 14.82 6.12 0.76
C PHE A 137 13.31 6.36 0.84
N GLU A 138 12.68 6.55 -0.32
CA GLU A 138 11.22 6.60 -0.49
C GLU A 138 10.74 5.30 -1.13
N GLY A 139 10.01 4.48 -0.37
CA GLY A 139 9.44 3.21 -0.86
C GLY A 139 7.93 3.28 -0.98
N LEU A 140 7.39 3.00 -2.15
CA LEU A 140 5.96 3.02 -2.44
C LEU A 140 5.49 1.63 -2.86
N ALA A 141 4.55 1.04 -2.10
CA ALA A 141 4.06 -0.31 -2.38
C ALA A 141 3.33 -0.42 -3.74
N CYS A 142 2.65 0.63 -4.18
CA CYS A 142 1.91 0.63 -5.45
C CYS A 142 2.74 1.21 -6.59
N VAL A 143 2.69 0.57 -7.78
CA VAL A 143 3.30 1.11 -9.02
C VAL A 143 2.62 2.44 -9.39
N ASN A 144 3.39 3.46 -9.71
CA ASN A 144 2.99 4.87 -9.86
C ASN A 144 2.51 5.53 -8.54
N GLY A 145 2.91 5.02 -7.38
CA GLY A 145 2.59 5.56 -6.08
C GLY A 145 1.09 5.51 -5.76
N CYS A 146 0.57 6.53 -5.10
CA CYS A 146 -0.84 6.60 -4.71
C CYS A 146 -1.82 6.57 -5.88
N LEU A 147 -1.40 6.97 -7.09
CA LEU A 147 -2.22 6.91 -8.30
C LEU A 147 -2.49 5.47 -8.75
N GLY A 148 -1.63 4.51 -8.39
CA GLY A 148 -1.80 3.07 -8.63
C GLY A 148 -2.51 2.31 -7.51
N GLY A 149 -3.03 3.00 -6.52
CA GLY A 149 -3.70 2.37 -5.39
C GLY A 149 -4.98 1.61 -5.78
N PRO A 150 -5.31 0.51 -5.06
CA PRO A 150 -6.41 -0.38 -5.43
C PRO A 150 -7.82 0.24 -5.28
N LEU A 151 -7.92 1.40 -4.62
CA LEU A 151 -9.20 2.10 -4.39
C LEU A 151 -9.36 3.33 -5.30
N THR A 152 -8.58 3.42 -6.38
CA THR A 152 -8.70 4.45 -7.42
C THR A 152 -9.75 4.06 -8.48
N VAL A 153 -10.09 4.99 -9.38
CA VAL A 153 -11.08 4.81 -10.44
C VAL A 153 -10.51 4.95 -11.84
N GLU A 154 -9.25 5.35 -11.97
CA GLU A 154 -8.62 5.64 -13.25
C GLU A 154 -7.32 4.85 -13.39
N ASN A 155 -6.91 4.58 -14.63
CA ASN A 155 -5.59 4.05 -14.92
C ASN A 155 -4.51 5.00 -14.39
N SER A 156 -3.51 4.47 -13.66
CA SER A 156 -2.49 5.27 -12.97
C SER A 156 -1.65 6.14 -13.91
N PHE A 157 -1.38 5.70 -15.14
CA PHE A 157 -0.64 6.48 -16.13
C PHE A 157 -1.48 7.64 -16.68
N VAL A 158 -2.78 7.42 -16.91
CA VAL A 158 -3.72 8.48 -17.30
C VAL A 158 -3.85 9.50 -16.16
N ALA A 159 -4.01 9.03 -14.93
CA ALA A 159 -4.08 9.87 -13.74
C ALA A 159 -2.80 10.71 -13.58
N LYS A 160 -1.62 10.12 -13.77
CA LYS A 160 -0.32 10.82 -13.72
C LYS A 160 -0.25 11.96 -14.75
N ASN A 161 -0.71 11.72 -15.98
CA ASN A 161 -0.74 12.77 -16.99
C ASN A 161 -1.70 13.91 -16.65
N ARG A 162 -2.88 13.59 -16.11
CA ARG A 162 -3.87 14.59 -15.65
C ARG A 162 -3.34 15.38 -14.46
N LEU A 163 -2.66 14.72 -13.52
CA LEU A 163 -2.06 15.35 -12.34
C LEU A 163 -1.03 16.42 -12.75
N ARG A 164 -0.21 16.17 -13.78
CA ARG A 164 0.71 17.18 -14.33
C ARG A 164 -0.02 18.45 -14.76
N SER A 165 -1.17 18.32 -15.39
CA SER A 165 -1.99 19.47 -15.79
C SER A 165 -2.57 20.23 -14.59
N VAL A 166 -2.90 19.54 -13.50
CA VAL A 166 -3.32 20.16 -12.24
C VAL A 166 -2.16 20.92 -11.61
N MET A 167 -0.97 20.31 -11.51
CA MET A 167 0.22 20.95 -10.97
C MET A 167 0.59 22.23 -11.72
N ASN A 168 0.56 22.20 -13.06
CA ASN A 168 0.86 23.38 -13.89
C ASN A 168 -0.12 24.53 -13.65
N ARG A 169 -1.38 24.25 -13.37
CA ARG A 169 -2.39 25.26 -13.00
C ARG A 169 -2.17 25.80 -11.59
N THR A 170 -1.77 24.93 -10.66
CA THR A 170 -1.51 25.30 -9.26
C THR A 170 -0.24 26.12 -9.11
N LEU A 171 0.78 25.90 -9.97
CA LEU A 171 2.00 26.73 -10.00
C LEU A 171 1.74 28.22 -10.25
N GLN A 172 0.61 28.58 -10.89
CA GLN A 172 0.22 29.96 -11.13
C GLN A 172 -0.39 30.65 -9.90
N LYS A 173 -0.70 29.89 -8.85
CA LYS A 173 -1.27 30.40 -7.60
C LYS A 173 -0.20 30.33 -6.50
N THR A 174 0.06 31.46 -5.86
CA THR A 174 0.98 31.52 -4.71
C THR A 174 0.29 30.89 -3.50
N VAL A 175 0.69 29.68 -3.15
CA VAL A 175 0.26 29.05 -1.88
C VAL A 175 1.20 29.52 -0.78
N GLN A 176 0.68 30.19 0.23
CA GLN A 176 1.46 30.54 1.41
C GLN A 176 1.95 29.27 2.10
N ARG A 177 3.27 29.14 2.25
CA ARG A 177 3.88 28.07 3.03
C ARG A 177 3.47 28.26 4.48
N ARG A 178 2.79 27.27 5.08
CA ARG A 178 2.57 27.28 6.54
C ARG A 178 3.89 27.00 7.22
N GLU A 179 4.27 27.90 8.10
CA GLU A 179 5.33 27.63 9.06
C GLU A 179 4.74 26.73 10.16
N ILE A 180 5.25 25.53 10.26
CA ILE A 180 4.97 24.64 11.39
C ILE A 180 6.05 24.92 12.42
N PHE A 181 5.67 25.41 13.59
CA PHE A 181 6.60 25.69 14.68
C PHE A 181 7.23 24.40 15.20
N GLU A 182 8.47 24.47 15.68
CA GLU A 182 9.22 23.30 16.18
C GLU A 182 8.47 22.52 17.25
N ASP A 183 7.74 23.18 18.13
CA ASP A 183 6.90 22.53 19.14
C ASP A 183 5.80 21.65 18.53
N ALA A 184 5.20 22.09 17.42
CA ALA A 184 4.20 21.30 16.70
C ALA A 184 4.83 20.06 16.04
N VAL A 185 6.07 20.18 15.52
CA VAL A 185 6.81 19.07 14.92
C VAL A 185 7.07 17.96 15.95
N GLN A 186 7.45 18.30 17.17
CA GLN A 186 7.66 17.33 18.23
C GLN A 186 6.41 16.51 18.54
N THR A 187 5.24 17.10 18.40
CA THR A 187 3.96 16.41 18.64
C THR A 187 3.60 15.40 17.53
N LEU A 188 4.32 15.41 16.42
CA LEU A 188 4.14 14.47 15.29
C LEU A 188 5.09 13.29 15.34
N ARG A 189 5.94 13.18 16.38
CA ARG A 189 6.77 11.99 16.58
C ARG A 189 5.93 10.78 16.96
N MET A 190 6.45 9.60 16.64
CA MET A 190 5.87 8.35 17.10
C MET A 190 5.91 8.27 18.62
N THR A 191 4.85 7.75 19.22
CA THR A 191 4.73 7.58 20.69
C THR A 191 5.06 6.17 21.12
N ARG A 192 5.20 5.24 20.17
CA ARG A 192 5.58 3.83 20.36
C ARG A 192 6.63 3.44 19.32
N PRO A 193 7.57 2.55 19.67
CA PRO A 193 8.49 1.97 18.70
C PRO A 193 7.72 1.14 17.67
N ILE A 194 8.26 1.04 16.47
CA ILE A 194 7.79 0.08 15.47
C ILE A 194 8.38 -1.28 15.83
N GLU A 195 7.52 -2.25 16.13
CA GLU A 195 7.95 -3.61 16.37
C GLU A 195 7.93 -4.43 15.06
N PRO A 196 8.89 -5.35 14.89
CA PRO A 196 8.85 -6.28 13.77
C PRO A 196 7.56 -7.07 13.79
N SER A 197 6.91 -7.22 12.64
CA SER A 197 5.74 -8.09 12.51
C SER A 197 6.19 -9.46 12.05
N ASP A 198 5.88 -10.48 12.82
CA ASP A 198 6.15 -11.89 12.46
C ASP A 198 5.17 -12.43 11.40
N ALA A 199 4.29 -11.60 10.88
CA ALA A 199 3.25 -12.01 9.93
C ALA A 199 3.79 -12.68 8.66
N LEU A 200 5.03 -12.37 8.27
CA LEU A 200 5.73 -12.96 7.13
C LEU A 200 6.84 -13.94 7.57
N GLN A 201 7.10 -14.09 8.86
CA GLN A 201 8.11 -15.02 9.34
C GLN A 201 7.50 -16.42 9.47
N LEU A 202 8.16 -17.40 8.88
CA LEU A 202 7.84 -18.79 9.12
C LEU A 202 8.05 -19.09 10.61
N SER A 203 6.98 -19.41 11.33
CA SER A 203 7.04 -19.75 12.76
C SER A 203 7.87 -21.03 12.98
N GLY A 204 8.56 -21.12 14.12
CA GLY A 204 9.32 -22.31 14.50
C GLY A 204 10.83 -22.08 14.62
N THR A 205 11.55 -23.18 14.91
CA THR A 205 13.02 -23.20 14.97
C THR A 205 13.67 -22.90 13.62
N MET A 206 14.94 -22.52 13.63
CA MET A 206 15.70 -22.26 12.39
C MET A 206 15.64 -23.44 11.42
N LYS A 207 15.72 -24.68 11.93
CA LYS A 207 15.61 -25.89 11.13
C LYS A 207 14.23 -26.00 10.45
N GLU A 208 13.16 -25.81 11.20
CA GLU A 208 11.79 -25.85 10.67
C GLU A 208 11.54 -24.76 9.63
N ARG A 209 12.13 -23.58 9.80
CA ARG A 209 12.04 -22.50 8.81
C ARG A 209 12.73 -22.89 7.51
N ILE A 210 13.93 -23.44 7.58
CA ILE A 210 14.66 -23.93 6.39
C ILE A 210 13.85 -25.03 5.68
N GLU A 211 13.35 -26.01 6.42
CA GLU A 211 12.55 -27.10 5.85
C GLU A 211 11.26 -26.61 5.17
N ARG A 212 10.63 -25.58 5.74
CA ARG A 212 9.45 -24.94 5.12
C ARG A 212 9.81 -24.16 3.88
N GLU A 213 10.89 -23.39 3.90
CA GLU A 213 11.36 -22.64 2.73
C GLU A 213 11.71 -23.58 1.58
N ASP A 214 12.44 -24.67 1.85
CA ASP A 214 12.72 -25.73 0.87
C ASP A 214 11.44 -26.36 0.29
N ARG A 215 10.40 -26.48 1.12
CA ARG A 215 9.10 -26.98 0.68
C ARG A 215 8.37 -25.97 -0.20
N ILE A 216 8.39 -24.69 0.16
CA ILE A 216 7.84 -23.59 -0.65
C ILE A 216 8.52 -23.56 -2.01
N GLU A 217 9.85 -23.62 -2.04
CA GLU A 217 10.63 -23.58 -3.28
C GLU A 217 10.29 -24.77 -4.20
N ARG A 218 10.26 -25.99 -3.65
CA ARG A 218 9.85 -27.17 -4.40
C ARG A 218 8.44 -27.08 -4.96
N LEU A 219 7.48 -26.59 -4.15
CA LEU A 219 6.10 -26.37 -4.61
C LEU A 219 6.04 -25.31 -5.68
N THR A 220 6.75 -24.20 -5.52
CA THR A 220 6.82 -23.13 -6.52
C THR A 220 7.34 -23.65 -7.86
N MET A 221 8.40 -24.46 -7.86
CA MET A 221 8.93 -25.09 -9.07
C MET A 221 7.96 -26.11 -9.69
N SER A 222 7.12 -26.74 -8.89
CA SER A 222 6.12 -27.69 -9.38
C SER A 222 4.90 -27.01 -10.00
N LEU A 223 4.60 -25.77 -9.64
CA LEU A 223 3.51 -24.98 -10.20
C LEU A 223 3.87 -24.44 -11.59
N PRO A 224 2.88 -24.01 -12.40
CA PRO A 224 3.12 -23.58 -13.79
C PRO A 224 4.01 -22.35 -13.96
N GLY A 225 4.29 -21.58 -12.93
CA GLY A 225 5.13 -20.36 -12.97
C GLY A 225 4.54 -19.19 -13.78
N LEU A 226 3.21 -19.20 -14.01
CA LEU A 226 2.53 -18.19 -14.84
C LEU A 226 2.11 -16.93 -14.06
N ASP A 227 2.12 -17.00 -12.74
CA ASP A 227 1.67 -15.92 -11.84
C ASP A 227 0.33 -15.27 -12.26
N CYS A 228 -0.59 -16.11 -12.77
CA CYS A 228 -1.81 -15.66 -13.44
C CYS A 228 -2.91 -15.18 -12.49
N GLY A 229 -2.76 -15.37 -11.17
CA GLY A 229 -3.75 -14.96 -10.16
C GLY A 229 -5.08 -15.73 -10.16
N SER A 230 -5.31 -16.69 -11.05
CA SER A 230 -6.59 -17.40 -11.19
C SER A 230 -6.96 -18.26 -9.99
N CYS A 231 -6.00 -18.63 -9.15
CA CYS A 231 -6.20 -19.34 -7.88
C CYS A 231 -6.55 -18.42 -6.71
N GLY A 232 -6.51 -17.10 -6.89
CA GLY A 232 -6.70 -16.09 -5.84
C GLY A 232 -5.42 -15.60 -5.19
N SER A 233 -4.29 -16.32 -5.34
CA SER A 233 -2.98 -15.88 -4.87
C SER A 233 -2.28 -15.04 -5.96
N PRO A 234 -1.54 -13.99 -5.61
CA PRO A 234 -0.96 -13.04 -6.57
C PRO A 234 0.17 -13.65 -7.42
N SER A 235 0.83 -14.71 -6.94
CA SER A 235 1.88 -15.42 -7.66
C SER A 235 1.85 -16.93 -7.34
N CYS A 236 2.56 -17.73 -8.13
CA CYS A 236 2.72 -19.17 -7.87
C CYS A 236 3.48 -19.41 -6.56
N ARG A 237 4.45 -18.55 -6.21
CA ARG A 237 5.14 -18.60 -4.92
C ARG A 237 4.18 -18.31 -3.75
N ALA A 238 3.34 -17.29 -3.85
CA ALA A 238 2.33 -16.98 -2.84
C ALA A 238 1.35 -18.16 -2.61
N LEU A 239 0.93 -18.84 -3.69
CA LEU A 239 0.15 -20.06 -3.56
C LEU A 239 0.93 -21.16 -2.82
N ALA A 240 2.22 -21.34 -3.10
CA ALA A 240 3.05 -22.34 -2.42
C ALA A 240 3.19 -22.01 -0.92
N GLU A 241 3.32 -20.75 -0.55
CA GLU A 241 3.33 -20.27 0.84
C GLU A 241 2.01 -20.55 1.55
N ASP A 242 0.87 -20.30 0.90
CA ASP A 242 -0.47 -20.63 1.41
C ASP A 242 -0.65 -22.14 1.62
N ILE A 243 -0.13 -22.96 0.69
CA ILE A 243 -0.17 -24.44 0.81
C ILE A 243 0.66 -24.92 2.01
N VAL A 244 1.88 -24.40 2.19
CA VAL A 244 2.76 -24.79 3.30
C VAL A 244 2.18 -24.32 4.64
N SER A 245 1.48 -23.20 4.64
CA SER A 245 0.79 -22.66 5.82
C SER A 245 -0.56 -23.32 6.11
N GLY A 246 -1.03 -24.22 5.21
CA GLY A 246 -2.31 -24.93 5.38
C GLY A 246 -3.56 -24.13 4.99
N HIS A 247 -3.41 -22.99 4.34
CA HIS A 247 -4.51 -22.14 3.90
C HIS A 247 -5.01 -22.47 2.48
N ALA A 248 -4.23 -23.24 1.72
CA ALA A 248 -4.55 -23.67 0.36
C ALA A 248 -4.08 -25.11 0.09
N ASN A 249 -4.39 -25.63 -1.10
CA ASN A 249 -3.87 -26.89 -1.60
C ASN A 249 -3.49 -26.77 -3.10
N GLU A 250 -2.77 -27.75 -3.64
CA GLU A 250 -2.29 -27.70 -5.03
C GLU A 250 -3.41 -27.61 -6.07
N LEU A 251 -4.62 -28.12 -5.76
CA LEU A 251 -5.78 -28.08 -6.66
C LEU A 251 -6.46 -26.71 -6.70
N ASN A 252 -6.05 -25.77 -5.86
CA ASN A 252 -6.46 -24.37 -6.02
C ASN A 252 -5.88 -23.78 -7.32
N CYS A 253 -4.72 -24.27 -7.79
CA CYS A 253 -4.20 -23.94 -9.09
C CYS A 253 -5.07 -24.56 -10.19
N VAL A 254 -5.67 -23.73 -11.05
CA VAL A 254 -6.57 -24.16 -12.14
C VAL A 254 -5.87 -25.14 -13.10
N PHE A 255 -4.59 -24.94 -13.36
CA PHE A 255 -3.79 -25.82 -14.22
C PHE A 255 -3.59 -27.19 -13.58
N ARG A 256 -3.22 -27.24 -12.29
CA ARG A 256 -3.08 -28.51 -11.54
C ARG A 256 -4.41 -29.24 -11.41
N LEU A 257 -5.49 -28.50 -11.17
CA LEU A 257 -6.83 -29.07 -11.13
C LEU A 257 -7.20 -29.72 -12.49
N ASN A 258 -6.95 -29.04 -13.59
CA ASN A 258 -7.21 -29.58 -14.94
C ASN A 258 -6.34 -30.82 -15.25
N GLU A 259 -5.06 -30.79 -14.89
CA GLU A 259 -4.19 -32.00 -15.01
C GLU A 259 -4.76 -33.17 -14.24
N ARG A 260 -5.20 -32.94 -12.99
CA ARG A 260 -5.77 -34.01 -12.16
C ARG A 260 -7.10 -34.55 -12.73
N ILE A 261 -7.95 -33.66 -13.23
CA ILE A 261 -9.21 -34.05 -13.90
C ILE A 261 -8.91 -34.92 -15.14
N ASN A 262 -7.96 -34.50 -15.96
CA ASN A 262 -7.59 -35.26 -17.16
C ASN A 262 -7.02 -36.67 -16.84
N LEU A 263 -6.18 -36.77 -15.80
CA LEU A 263 -5.67 -38.05 -15.32
C LEU A 263 -6.80 -38.95 -14.84
N LEU A 264 -7.70 -38.44 -14.01
CA LEU A 264 -8.86 -39.22 -13.52
C LEU A 264 -9.78 -39.64 -14.66
N ALA A 265 -10.02 -38.78 -15.65
CA ALA A 265 -10.80 -39.16 -16.83
C ALA A 265 -10.16 -40.27 -17.63
N ALA A 266 -8.82 -40.25 -17.81
CA ALA A 266 -8.08 -41.31 -18.49
C ALA A 266 -8.14 -42.62 -17.70
N GLU A 267 -7.98 -42.60 -16.38
CA GLU A 267 -8.13 -43.78 -15.52
C GLU A 267 -9.55 -44.35 -15.60
N MET A 268 -10.59 -43.56 -15.59
CA MET A 268 -11.97 -43.99 -15.72
C MET A 268 -12.24 -44.65 -17.09
N LEU A 269 -11.65 -44.14 -18.17
CA LEU A 269 -11.75 -44.73 -19.49
C LEU A 269 -11.07 -46.12 -19.54
N THR A 270 -9.91 -46.27 -18.93
CA THR A 270 -9.19 -47.55 -18.87
C THR A 270 -9.93 -48.60 -18.05
N LEU A 271 -10.51 -48.20 -16.90
CA LEU A 271 -11.35 -49.09 -16.08
C LEU A 271 -12.64 -49.50 -16.80
N GLY A 272 -13.30 -48.55 -17.51
CA GLY A 272 -14.53 -48.85 -18.27
C GLY A 272 -14.30 -49.77 -19.46
N THR A 273 -13.08 -49.81 -20.00
CA THR A 273 -12.72 -50.79 -21.07
C THR A 273 -12.31 -52.16 -20.51
N SER A 274 -11.82 -52.23 -19.27
CA SER A 274 -11.41 -53.46 -18.60
C SER A 274 -12.58 -54.28 -18.04
N THR A 275 -13.78 -53.72 -17.88
CA THR A 275 -14.97 -54.37 -17.33
C THR A 275 -15.89 -55.01 -18.41
N ARG A 276 -15.45 -55.04 -19.67
CA ARG A 276 -16.20 -55.71 -20.77
C ARG A 276 -15.61 -57.09 -21.09
N TYR A 277 -15.59 -57.99 -20.12
CA TYR A 277 -15.43 -59.44 -20.34
C TYR A 277 -16.33 -60.17 -19.34
#